data_0f9f2310d9d82a0c8d0b7bef745d040a
#
_entry.id   0f9f2310d9d82a0c8d0b7bef745d040a
#
_cell.length_a   1.000
_cell.length_b   1.000
_cell.length_c   1.000
_cell.angle_alpha   90.00
_cell.angle_beta   90.00
_cell.angle_gamma   90.00
#
_symmetry.space_group_name_H-M   'P 1'
#
loop_
_entity.id
_entity.type
_entity.pdbx_description
1 polymer ?
#
loop_
_entity_poly.entity_id
_entity_poly.type
_entity_poly.pdbx_seq_one_letter_code
_entity_poly.pdbx_strand_id
1 'polypeptide(L)'
;FSYISFLLIDGKRQYGLLMLEIEPEEISFYYILALQLGTSLRFLEANIKQKKYRDRLRAKNEVLNFIAIYDELTGIYNRRGLMESLVRFNQDNLGKKACLMIADLDHLKEINDNFGHAEGDCAIRTAAGIVKEVFGQYGDVGRFGGDEFAGIVRYSEMEEKEQLIYNIHQKCEQYNEHSMKPYYVGISVGVVEFVCEKKIDFIEMFKHADEYLYEEKKKRRKTVCRNVNFENS
;
A
#
# COMPACT_ATOMS: atom_id res chain seq x y z
N PHE A 1 -63.84 29.77 -0.04
CA PHE A 1 -62.52 29.20 -0.25
C PHE A 1 -62.69 27.72 -0.56
N SER A 2 -61.98 27.23 -1.57
CA SER A 2 -61.98 25.81 -1.95
C SER A 2 -60.59 25.21 -1.77
N TYR A 3 -60.50 24.05 -1.13
CA TYR A 3 -59.24 23.31 -1.05
C TYR A 3 -59.09 22.44 -2.31
N ILE A 4 -57.98 22.60 -3.03
CA ILE A 4 -57.68 21.81 -4.20
C ILE A 4 -56.36 21.06 -3.96
N SER A 5 -56.30 19.79 -4.39
CA SER A 5 -55.14 18.98 -4.31
C SER A 5 -54.52 18.74 -5.69
N PHE A 6 -53.27 19.09 -5.85
CA PHE A 6 -52.51 18.84 -7.07
C PHE A 6 -51.54 17.70 -6.84
N LEU A 7 -51.53 16.73 -7.75
CA LEU A 7 -50.60 15.60 -7.70
C LEU A 7 -49.24 16.04 -8.23
N LEU A 8 -48.20 15.90 -7.42
CA LEU A 8 -46.82 16.11 -7.84
C LEU A 8 -46.33 14.86 -8.55
N ILE A 9 -46.36 14.84 -9.87
CA ILE A 9 -46.01 13.73 -10.73
C ILE A 9 -44.99 14.12 -11.80
N ASP A 10 -44.17 13.15 -12.21
CA ASP A 10 -43.44 13.23 -13.47
C ASP A 10 -43.45 11.84 -14.13
N GLY A 11 -44.11 11.76 -15.28
CA GLY A 11 -44.38 10.52 -15.96
C GLY A 11 -45.27 9.58 -15.12
N LYS A 12 -44.75 8.40 -14.78
CA LYS A 12 -45.47 7.37 -13.97
C LYS A 12 -45.20 7.47 -12.48
N ARG A 13 -44.36 8.40 -12.05
CA ARG A 13 -43.92 8.50 -10.64
C ARG A 13 -44.63 9.60 -9.90
N GLN A 14 -45.20 9.29 -8.77
CA GLN A 14 -45.82 10.21 -7.84
C GLN A 14 -44.86 10.59 -6.75
N TYR A 15 -44.65 11.88 -6.50
CA TYR A 15 -43.77 12.44 -5.47
C TYR A 15 -44.51 12.90 -4.23
N GLY A 16 -45.80 13.25 -4.39
CA GLY A 16 -46.65 13.74 -3.30
C GLY A 16 -47.90 14.44 -3.78
N LEU A 17 -48.54 15.12 -2.85
CA LEU A 17 -49.72 15.97 -3.08
C LEU A 17 -49.39 17.37 -2.57
N LEU A 18 -49.74 18.39 -3.39
CA LEU A 18 -49.74 19.78 -3.00
C LEU A 18 -51.21 20.18 -2.73
N MET A 19 -51.53 20.52 -1.47
CA MET A 19 -52.86 21.01 -1.11
C MET A 19 -52.80 22.49 -0.87
N LEU A 20 -53.67 23.23 -1.53
CA LEU A 20 -53.75 24.69 -1.47
C LEU A 20 -55.21 25.15 -1.34
N GLU A 21 -55.40 26.21 -0.62
CA GLU A 21 -56.63 26.97 -0.61
C GLU A 21 -56.50 28.07 -1.67
N ILE A 22 -57.31 27.97 -2.73
CA ILE A 22 -57.17 28.83 -3.92
C ILE A 22 -58.55 29.25 -4.45
N GLU A 23 -58.56 30.31 -5.21
CA GLU A 23 -59.74 30.73 -5.99
C GLU A 23 -59.78 30.00 -7.35
N PRO A 24 -60.98 29.81 -7.92
CA PRO A 24 -61.14 29.05 -9.17
C PRO A 24 -60.30 29.58 -10.34
N GLU A 25 -60.06 30.89 -10.38
CA GLU A 25 -59.26 31.54 -11.43
C GLU A 25 -57.82 31.23 -11.40
N GLU A 26 -57.28 30.77 -10.25
CA GLU A 26 -55.87 30.45 -10.02
C GLU A 26 -55.50 28.99 -10.31
N ILE A 27 -56.47 28.11 -10.54
CA ILE A 27 -56.28 26.66 -10.72
C ILE A 27 -55.22 26.37 -11.79
N SER A 28 -55.28 27.02 -12.94
CA SER A 28 -54.34 26.77 -14.04
C SER A 28 -52.89 27.11 -13.68
N PHE A 29 -52.70 28.17 -12.90
CA PHE A 29 -51.36 28.56 -12.43
C PHE A 29 -50.77 27.50 -11.49
N TYR A 30 -51.53 27.08 -10.49
CA TYR A 30 -51.07 26.10 -9.51
C TYR A 30 -50.90 24.68 -10.10
N TYR A 31 -51.70 24.35 -11.14
CA TYR A 31 -51.51 23.12 -11.91
C TYR A 31 -50.14 23.09 -12.61
N ILE A 32 -49.78 24.18 -13.29
CA ILE A 32 -48.45 24.30 -13.94
C ILE A 32 -47.33 24.24 -12.90
N LEU A 33 -47.49 24.92 -11.76
CA LEU A 33 -46.55 24.93 -10.65
C LEU A 33 -46.34 23.49 -10.10
N ALA A 34 -47.41 22.73 -9.92
CA ALA A 34 -47.33 21.35 -9.45
C ALA A 34 -46.56 20.44 -10.42
N LEU A 35 -46.73 20.59 -11.72
CA LEU A 35 -45.98 19.90 -12.75
C LEU A 35 -44.49 20.25 -12.72
N GLN A 36 -44.17 21.54 -12.57
CA GLN A 36 -42.77 21.99 -12.45
C GLN A 36 -42.11 21.47 -11.17
N LEU A 37 -42.82 21.46 -10.05
CA LEU A 37 -42.32 20.85 -8.80
C LEU A 37 -42.09 19.37 -8.96
N GLY A 38 -42.97 18.60 -9.60
CA GLY A 38 -42.79 17.19 -9.88
C GLY A 38 -41.54 16.94 -10.71
N THR A 39 -41.31 17.69 -11.75
CA THR A 39 -40.11 17.62 -12.61
C THR A 39 -38.85 17.97 -11.82
N SER A 40 -38.91 19.03 -11.00
CA SER A 40 -37.76 19.42 -10.15
C SER A 40 -37.42 18.38 -9.14
N LEU A 41 -38.39 17.74 -8.49
CA LEU A 41 -38.18 16.64 -7.54
C LEU A 41 -37.51 15.42 -8.20
N ARG A 42 -37.96 15.06 -9.42
CA ARG A 42 -37.33 14.03 -10.22
C ARG A 42 -35.85 14.33 -10.49
N PHE A 43 -35.57 15.58 -10.91
CA PHE A 43 -34.19 16.01 -11.19
C PHE A 43 -33.32 15.97 -9.94
N LEU A 44 -33.82 16.41 -8.80
CA LEU A 44 -33.12 16.35 -7.51
C LEU A 44 -32.82 14.89 -7.12
N GLU A 45 -33.80 14.00 -7.23
CA GLU A 45 -33.63 12.59 -6.92
C GLU A 45 -32.58 11.93 -7.85
N ALA A 46 -32.62 12.22 -9.16
CA ALA A 46 -31.64 11.73 -10.12
C ALA A 46 -30.21 12.20 -9.76
N ASN A 47 -30.07 13.50 -9.41
CA ASN A 47 -28.79 14.06 -8.99
C ASN A 47 -28.25 13.42 -7.71
N ILE A 48 -29.09 13.18 -6.71
CA ILE A 48 -28.71 12.52 -5.46
C ILE A 48 -28.24 11.09 -5.76
N LYS A 49 -28.98 10.36 -6.59
CA LYS A 49 -28.62 8.98 -6.99
C LYS A 49 -27.31 8.96 -7.77
N GLN A 50 -27.13 9.87 -8.70
CA GLN A 50 -25.89 9.99 -9.50
C GLN A 50 -24.69 10.33 -8.62
N LYS A 51 -24.85 11.26 -7.64
CA LYS A 51 -23.81 11.58 -6.68
C LYS A 51 -23.38 10.36 -5.86
N LYS A 52 -24.35 9.65 -5.27
CA LYS A 52 -24.07 8.40 -4.50
C LYS A 52 -23.35 7.34 -5.35
N TYR A 53 -23.74 7.17 -6.60
CA TYR A 53 -23.10 6.22 -7.51
C TYR A 53 -21.66 6.61 -7.81
N ARG A 54 -21.42 7.90 -8.10
CA ARG A 54 -20.06 8.43 -8.35
C ARG A 54 -19.15 8.28 -7.14
N ASP A 55 -19.67 8.59 -5.94
CA ASP A 55 -18.88 8.45 -4.70
C ASP A 55 -18.53 6.99 -4.44
N ARG A 56 -19.44 6.05 -4.71
CA ARG A 56 -19.20 4.62 -4.60
C ARG A 56 -18.15 4.11 -5.62
N LEU A 57 -18.18 4.63 -6.84
CA LEU A 57 -17.18 4.30 -7.85
C LEU A 57 -15.80 4.83 -7.47
N ARG A 58 -15.72 6.06 -6.95
CA ARG A 58 -14.45 6.64 -6.48
C ARG A 58 -13.84 5.78 -5.37
N ALA A 59 -14.62 5.45 -4.34
CA ALA A 59 -14.14 4.60 -3.26
C ALA A 59 -13.65 3.23 -3.75
N LYS A 60 -14.37 2.60 -4.71
CA LYS A 60 -13.92 1.35 -5.32
C LYS A 60 -12.60 1.51 -6.09
N ASN A 61 -12.45 2.59 -6.86
CA ASN A 61 -11.24 2.86 -7.62
C ASN A 61 -10.04 3.11 -6.68
N GLU A 62 -10.23 3.80 -5.57
CA GLU A 62 -9.20 4.02 -4.56
C GLU A 62 -8.71 2.69 -3.96
N VAL A 63 -9.64 1.79 -3.62
CA VAL A 63 -9.30 0.44 -3.12
C VAL A 63 -8.56 -0.37 -4.19
N LEU A 64 -9.05 -0.36 -5.44
CA LEU A 64 -8.38 -1.08 -6.54
C LEU A 64 -6.98 -0.54 -6.81
N ASN A 65 -6.79 0.78 -6.78
CA ASN A 65 -5.48 1.39 -6.92
C ASN A 65 -4.55 1.04 -5.75
N PHE A 66 -5.09 1.00 -4.52
CA PHE A 66 -4.32 0.59 -3.35
C PHE A 66 -3.82 -0.85 -3.51
N ILE A 67 -4.70 -1.81 -3.78
CA ILE A 67 -4.34 -3.23 -3.98
C ILE A 67 -3.38 -3.42 -5.18
N ALA A 68 -3.53 -2.60 -6.23
CA ALA A 68 -2.64 -2.67 -7.39
C ALA A 68 -1.19 -2.25 -7.11
N ILE A 69 -0.95 -1.46 -6.06
CA ILE A 69 0.35 -0.82 -5.77
C ILE A 69 0.96 -1.30 -4.45
N TYR A 70 0.15 -1.65 -3.45
CA TYR A 70 0.60 -2.04 -2.12
C TYR A 70 0.40 -3.54 -1.87
N ASP A 71 1.24 -4.11 -1.01
CA ASP A 71 1.10 -5.47 -0.50
C ASP A 71 0.11 -5.49 0.67
N GLU A 72 -0.91 -6.33 0.60
CA GLU A 72 -2.01 -6.39 1.58
C GLU A 72 -1.53 -6.83 2.97
N LEU A 73 -0.51 -7.68 3.05
CA LEU A 73 -0.01 -8.20 4.31
C LEU A 73 0.82 -7.18 5.07
N THR A 74 1.64 -6.41 4.35
CA THR A 74 2.70 -5.57 4.93
C THR A 74 2.42 -4.07 4.83
N GLY A 75 1.55 -3.64 3.92
CA GLY A 75 1.22 -2.24 3.68
C GLY A 75 2.35 -1.39 3.06
N ILE A 76 3.47 -2.00 2.64
CA ILE A 76 4.49 -1.38 1.79
C ILE A 76 4.17 -1.64 0.32
N TYR A 77 4.94 -1.08 -0.62
CA TYR A 77 4.71 -1.36 -2.04
C TYR A 77 4.75 -2.86 -2.32
N ASN A 78 3.88 -3.33 -3.21
CA ASN A 78 4.04 -4.64 -3.84
C ASN A 78 5.08 -4.54 -4.97
N ARG A 79 5.43 -5.66 -5.60
CA ARG A 79 6.40 -5.72 -6.69
C ARG A 79 6.12 -4.69 -7.79
N ARG A 80 4.85 -4.55 -8.19
CA ARG A 80 4.45 -3.59 -9.23
C ARG A 80 4.64 -2.15 -8.78
N GLY A 81 4.14 -1.79 -7.60
CA GLY A 81 4.26 -0.46 -7.04
C GLY A 81 5.71 -0.04 -6.86
N LEU A 82 6.56 -0.97 -6.39
CA LEU A 82 7.99 -0.73 -6.26
C LEU A 82 8.65 -0.49 -7.62
N MET A 83 8.37 -1.30 -8.65
CA MET A 83 8.94 -1.10 -9.99
C MET A 83 8.52 0.24 -10.61
N GLU A 84 7.26 0.66 -10.43
CA GLU A 84 6.79 1.98 -10.87
C GLU A 84 7.50 3.11 -10.09
N SER A 85 7.79 2.91 -8.80
CA SER A 85 8.55 3.85 -7.98
C SER A 85 10.03 3.93 -8.41
N LEU A 86 10.69 2.79 -8.67
CA LEU A 86 12.07 2.75 -9.18
C LEU A 86 12.24 3.57 -10.46
N VAL A 87 11.33 3.42 -11.42
CA VAL A 87 11.37 4.17 -12.68
C VAL A 87 11.24 5.68 -12.43
N ARG A 88 10.28 6.10 -11.59
CA ARG A 88 10.10 7.52 -11.23
C ARG A 88 11.33 8.06 -10.50
N PHE A 89 11.80 7.35 -9.48
CA PHE A 89 12.97 7.75 -8.71
C PHE A 89 14.19 7.99 -9.60
N ASN A 90 14.44 7.06 -10.54
CA ASN A 90 15.54 7.19 -11.47
C ASN A 90 15.40 8.43 -12.37
N GLN A 91 14.20 8.71 -12.89
CA GLN A 91 13.93 9.88 -13.72
C GLN A 91 14.13 11.20 -12.96
N ASP A 92 13.71 11.25 -11.69
CA ASP A 92 13.78 12.44 -10.83
C ASP A 92 15.21 12.71 -10.30
N ASN A 93 16.10 11.71 -10.39
CA ASN A 93 17.45 11.77 -9.82
C ASN A 93 18.56 11.53 -10.84
N LEU A 94 18.32 11.80 -12.13
CA LEU A 94 19.33 11.62 -13.19
C LEU A 94 20.68 12.27 -12.82
N GLY A 95 21.77 11.51 -13.00
CA GLY A 95 23.14 11.91 -12.67
C GLY A 95 23.50 11.83 -11.19
N LYS A 96 22.56 11.49 -10.30
CA LYS A 96 22.83 11.32 -8.87
C LYS A 96 23.09 9.86 -8.54
N LYS A 97 23.88 9.64 -7.48
CA LYS A 97 24.10 8.31 -6.92
C LYS A 97 22.88 7.83 -6.14
N ALA A 98 22.61 6.54 -6.22
CA ALA A 98 21.55 5.87 -5.49
C ALA A 98 22.00 4.45 -5.13
N CYS A 99 21.24 3.79 -4.25
CA CYS A 99 21.42 2.38 -3.93
C CYS A 99 20.12 1.62 -4.16
N LEU A 100 20.26 0.43 -4.73
CA LEU A 100 19.23 -0.60 -4.72
C LEU A 100 19.53 -1.57 -3.58
N MET A 101 18.55 -1.82 -2.73
CA MET A 101 18.60 -2.80 -1.65
C MET A 101 17.70 -3.98 -1.98
N ILE A 102 18.19 -5.19 -1.71
CA ILE A 102 17.37 -6.40 -1.59
C ILE A 102 17.54 -6.94 -0.17
N ALA A 103 16.46 -7.38 0.44
CA ALA A 103 16.48 -8.01 1.75
C ALA A 103 15.58 -9.24 1.75
N ASP A 104 15.90 -10.20 2.59
CA ASP A 104 15.20 -11.48 2.69
C ASP A 104 15.07 -11.88 4.17
N LEU A 105 13.86 -12.28 4.56
CA LEU A 105 13.58 -12.77 5.90
C LEU A 105 14.16 -14.17 6.07
N ASP A 106 15.13 -14.29 6.96
CA ASP A 106 15.80 -15.56 7.22
C ASP A 106 14.83 -16.58 7.85
N HIS A 107 14.96 -17.84 7.42
CA HIS A 107 14.28 -19.01 8.01
C HIS A 107 12.73 -18.96 8.00
N LEU A 108 12.09 -18.21 7.10
CA LEU A 108 10.62 -18.15 7.03
C LEU A 108 9.99 -19.54 6.90
N LYS A 109 10.59 -20.44 6.10
CA LYS A 109 10.10 -21.80 5.95
C LYS A 109 10.07 -22.56 7.28
N GLU A 110 11.14 -22.46 8.07
CA GLU A 110 11.23 -23.10 9.39
C GLU A 110 10.20 -22.53 10.37
N ILE A 111 9.94 -21.21 10.31
CA ILE A 111 8.90 -20.55 11.11
C ILE A 111 7.53 -21.12 10.72
N ASN A 112 7.23 -21.19 9.41
CA ASN A 112 5.96 -21.74 8.92
C ASN A 112 5.77 -23.21 9.32
N ASP A 113 6.80 -24.03 9.14
CA ASP A 113 6.73 -25.47 9.38
C ASP A 113 6.58 -25.80 10.88
N ASN A 114 7.19 -25.01 11.77
CA ASN A 114 7.16 -25.25 13.22
C ASN A 114 6.01 -24.52 13.94
N PHE A 115 5.59 -23.34 13.47
CA PHE A 115 4.65 -22.46 14.18
C PHE A 115 3.41 -22.08 13.36
N GLY A 116 3.34 -22.51 12.09
CA GLY A 116 2.23 -22.27 11.18
C GLY A 116 2.29 -20.93 10.44
N HIS A 117 1.51 -20.84 9.36
CA HIS A 117 1.51 -19.68 8.45
C HIS A 117 1.13 -18.36 9.11
N ALA A 118 0.30 -18.37 10.15
CA ALA A 118 -0.06 -17.15 10.87
C ALA A 118 1.16 -16.50 11.56
N GLU A 119 2.08 -17.32 12.08
CA GLU A 119 3.34 -16.83 12.66
C GLU A 119 4.32 -16.40 11.56
N GLY A 120 4.36 -17.10 10.42
CA GLY A 120 5.11 -16.66 9.26
C GLY A 120 4.64 -15.30 8.74
N ASP A 121 3.33 -15.07 8.66
CA ASP A 121 2.76 -13.76 8.31
C ASP A 121 3.12 -12.67 9.34
N CYS A 122 3.20 -13.03 10.62
CA CYS A 122 3.65 -12.13 11.69
C CYS A 122 5.13 -11.76 11.48
N ALA A 123 5.99 -12.74 11.19
CA ALA A 123 7.41 -12.52 10.91
C ALA A 123 7.62 -11.64 9.67
N ILE A 124 6.85 -11.87 8.59
CA ILE A 124 6.88 -11.03 7.38
C ILE A 124 6.48 -9.59 7.69
N ARG A 125 5.39 -9.37 8.46
CA ARG A 125 4.97 -8.01 8.87
C ARG A 125 6.04 -7.32 9.71
N THR A 126 6.68 -8.03 10.60
CA THR A 126 7.77 -7.52 11.42
C THR A 126 8.97 -7.11 10.56
N ALA A 127 9.41 -8.00 9.64
CA ALA A 127 10.50 -7.71 8.72
C ALA A 127 10.20 -6.49 7.83
N ALA A 128 9.00 -6.41 7.27
CA ALA A 128 8.55 -5.26 6.49
C ALA A 128 8.58 -3.96 7.30
N GLY A 129 8.16 -4.00 8.58
CA GLY A 129 8.23 -2.87 9.51
C GLY A 129 9.64 -2.39 9.73
N ILE A 130 10.58 -3.30 10.01
CA ILE A 130 12.01 -3.00 10.21
C ILE A 130 12.62 -2.40 8.94
N VAL A 131 12.40 -3.03 7.78
CA VAL A 131 12.90 -2.53 6.48
C VAL A 131 12.34 -1.12 6.20
N LYS A 132 11.05 -0.90 6.44
CA LYS A 132 10.41 0.41 6.26
C LYS A 132 10.97 1.47 7.21
N GLU A 133 11.24 1.11 8.46
CA GLU A 133 11.78 2.04 9.47
C GLU A 133 13.21 2.49 9.10
N VAL A 134 14.05 1.56 8.65
CA VAL A 134 15.46 1.85 8.33
C VAL A 134 15.61 2.50 6.95
N PHE A 135 15.00 1.95 5.92
CA PHE A 135 15.17 2.43 4.54
C PHE A 135 14.11 3.43 4.09
N GLY A 136 12.88 3.33 4.60
CA GLY A 136 11.75 4.13 4.13
C GLY A 136 11.87 5.63 4.36
N GLN A 137 12.74 6.07 5.25
CA GLN A 137 13.06 7.49 5.46
C GLN A 137 13.96 8.07 4.35
N TYR A 138 14.65 7.23 3.59
CA TYR A 138 15.58 7.63 2.52
C TYR A 138 15.05 7.35 1.11
N GLY A 139 13.99 6.56 0.99
CA GLY A 139 13.41 6.18 -0.29
C GLY A 139 12.23 5.24 -0.17
N ASP A 140 11.91 4.54 -1.26
CA ASP A 140 10.77 3.65 -1.35
C ASP A 140 11.16 2.20 -1.11
N VAL A 141 10.32 1.47 -0.37
CA VAL A 141 10.50 0.05 -0.07
C VAL A 141 9.24 -0.74 -0.43
N GLY A 142 9.43 -1.99 -0.85
CA GLY A 142 8.34 -2.87 -1.24
C GLY A 142 8.66 -4.35 -0.98
N ARG A 143 7.60 -5.15 -0.94
CA ARG A 143 7.70 -6.61 -0.91
C ARG A 143 7.73 -7.14 -2.34
N PHE A 144 8.82 -7.82 -2.69
CA PHE A 144 9.06 -8.29 -4.05
C PHE A 144 8.49 -9.69 -4.30
N GLY A 145 8.45 -10.53 -3.28
CA GLY A 145 7.90 -11.89 -3.28
C GLY A 145 7.89 -12.46 -1.86
N GLY A 146 7.29 -13.54 -1.58
CA GLY A 146 7.27 -14.32 -0.34
C GLY A 146 7.89 -13.65 0.90
N ASP A 147 9.17 -13.87 1.10
CA ASP A 147 10.06 -13.35 2.13
C ASP A 147 11.00 -12.25 1.65
N GLU A 148 10.91 -11.86 0.37
CA GLU A 148 11.82 -10.92 -0.28
C GLU A 148 11.28 -9.49 -0.24
N PHE A 149 12.15 -8.54 0.11
CA PHE A 149 11.91 -7.10 0.10
C PHE A 149 12.94 -6.42 -0.80
N ALA A 150 12.57 -5.28 -1.36
CA ALA A 150 13.50 -4.44 -2.09
C ALA A 150 13.20 -2.97 -1.85
N GLY A 151 14.19 -2.12 -2.10
CA GLY A 151 14.05 -0.67 -1.93
C GLY A 151 15.07 0.10 -2.74
N ILE A 152 14.75 1.38 -2.98
CA ILE A 152 15.65 2.33 -3.62
C ILE A 152 15.79 3.55 -2.72
N VAL A 153 17.02 4.01 -2.52
CA VAL A 153 17.35 5.11 -1.62
C VAL A 153 18.38 6.04 -2.24
N ARG A 154 18.33 7.33 -1.88
CA ARG A 154 19.31 8.31 -2.30
C ARG A 154 20.63 8.13 -1.55
N TYR A 155 21.73 8.13 -2.27
CA TYR A 155 23.07 7.95 -1.69
C TYR A 155 23.51 9.15 -0.83
N SER A 156 23.10 10.37 -1.18
CA SER A 156 23.50 11.59 -0.46
C SER A 156 22.87 11.77 0.93
N GLU A 157 21.85 10.96 1.23
CA GLU A 157 21.12 10.97 2.52
C GLU A 157 21.45 9.72 3.34
N MET A 158 22.32 8.85 2.81
CA MET A 158 22.73 7.62 3.46
C MET A 158 24.00 7.84 4.28
N GLU A 159 23.96 7.37 5.50
CA GLU A 159 25.14 6.82 6.15
C GLU A 159 25.75 5.72 5.26
N GLU A 160 27.01 5.36 5.46
CA GLU A 160 27.66 4.31 4.69
C GLU A 160 26.74 3.06 4.62
N LYS A 161 26.71 2.35 3.47
CA LYS A 161 25.82 1.17 3.27
C LYS A 161 25.93 0.14 4.38
N GLU A 162 27.13 0.02 4.96
CA GLU A 162 27.44 -0.83 6.11
C GLU A 162 26.63 -0.44 7.33
N GLN A 163 26.40 0.86 7.55
CA GLN A 163 25.59 1.37 8.66
C GLN A 163 24.11 1.02 8.49
N LEU A 164 23.57 1.06 7.28
CA LEU A 164 22.19 0.63 7.04
C LEU A 164 21.96 -0.85 7.29
N ILE A 165 22.90 -1.68 6.82
CA ILE A 165 22.88 -3.13 7.09
C ILE A 165 22.98 -3.37 8.60
N TYR A 166 23.89 -2.67 9.28
CA TYR A 166 24.03 -2.73 10.73
C TYR A 166 22.73 -2.32 11.44
N ASN A 167 22.09 -1.22 11.02
CA ASN A 167 20.85 -0.75 11.60
C ASN A 167 19.70 -1.75 11.45
N ILE A 168 19.60 -2.47 10.31
CA ILE A 168 18.64 -3.58 10.14
C ILE A 168 18.89 -4.67 11.16
N HIS A 169 20.15 -5.10 11.33
CA HIS A 169 20.49 -6.16 12.28
C HIS A 169 20.21 -5.75 13.73
N GLN A 170 20.57 -4.51 14.11
CA GLN A 170 20.25 -3.96 15.43
C GLN A 170 18.75 -3.91 15.71
N LYS A 171 17.94 -3.55 14.72
CA LYS A 171 16.48 -3.55 14.85
C LYS A 171 15.91 -4.97 14.99
N CYS A 172 16.47 -5.95 14.27
CA CYS A 172 16.12 -7.36 14.46
C CYS A 172 16.47 -7.85 15.87
N GLU A 173 17.66 -7.53 16.37
CA GLU A 173 18.10 -7.89 17.73
C GLU A 173 17.18 -7.24 18.78
N GLN A 174 16.93 -5.94 18.71
CA GLN A 174 16.02 -5.24 19.60
C GLN A 174 14.60 -5.84 19.60
N TYR A 175 14.07 -6.21 18.43
CA TYR A 175 12.80 -6.89 18.35
C TYR A 175 12.84 -8.25 19.04
N ASN A 176 13.88 -9.06 18.78
CA ASN A 176 14.01 -10.39 19.34
C ASN A 176 14.19 -10.39 20.87
N GLU A 177 14.88 -9.39 21.43
CA GLU A 177 15.05 -9.23 22.88
C GLU A 177 13.74 -8.93 23.61
N HIS A 178 12.82 -8.20 22.96
CA HIS A 178 11.54 -7.79 23.56
C HIS A 178 10.37 -8.67 23.12
N SER A 179 10.57 -9.51 22.12
CA SER A 179 9.54 -10.38 21.56
C SER A 179 9.36 -11.63 22.42
N MET A 180 8.10 -11.97 22.72
CA MET A 180 7.77 -13.25 23.34
C MET A 180 7.56 -14.38 22.31
N LYS A 181 7.99 -14.19 21.06
CA LYS A 181 7.84 -15.19 20.00
C LYS A 181 8.82 -16.34 20.19
N PRO A 182 8.44 -17.58 19.86
CA PRO A 182 9.29 -18.76 20.01
C PRO A 182 10.33 -18.89 18.86
N TYR A 183 10.53 -17.85 18.06
CA TYR A 183 11.47 -17.78 16.95
C TYR A 183 12.14 -16.41 16.89
N TYR A 184 13.29 -16.35 16.22
CA TYR A 184 13.99 -15.10 15.95
C TYR A 184 13.68 -14.57 14.55
N VAL A 185 13.50 -13.27 14.44
CA VAL A 185 13.42 -12.55 13.15
C VAL A 185 14.84 -12.12 12.77
N GLY A 186 15.31 -12.59 11.63
CA GLY A 186 16.58 -12.20 11.02
C GLY A 186 16.32 -11.71 9.59
N ILE A 187 17.08 -10.72 9.15
CA ILE A 187 16.98 -10.17 7.79
C ILE A 187 18.38 -10.12 7.21
N SER A 188 18.60 -10.81 6.09
CA SER A 188 19.81 -10.69 5.27
C SER A 188 19.62 -9.60 4.22
N VAL A 189 20.66 -8.80 3.93
CA VAL A 189 20.55 -7.61 3.08
C VAL A 189 21.70 -7.56 2.05
N GLY A 190 21.36 -7.32 0.78
CA GLY A 190 22.30 -7.00 -0.28
C GLY A 190 22.07 -5.59 -0.80
N VAL A 191 23.13 -4.79 -0.99
CA VAL A 191 23.04 -3.40 -1.45
C VAL A 191 23.97 -3.17 -2.64
N VAL A 192 23.45 -2.56 -3.70
CA VAL A 192 24.20 -2.17 -4.90
C VAL A 192 24.10 -0.65 -5.11
N GLU A 193 25.24 -0.01 -5.25
CA GLU A 193 25.32 1.41 -5.61
C GLU A 193 25.27 1.58 -7.13
N PHE A 194 24.60 2.64 -7.58
CA PHE A 194 24.51 2.98 -8.99
C PHE A 194 24.34 4.50 -9.20
N VAL A 195 24.49 4.92 -10.45
CA VAL A 195 24.18 6.29 -10.86
C VAL A 195 22.88 6.24 -11.68
N CYS A 196 21.94 7.14 -11.36
CA CYS A 196 20.69 7.25 -12.09
C CYS A 196 20.97 7.74 -13.53
N GLU A 197 20.58 6.94 -14.54
CA GLU A 197 20.81 7.19 -15.95
C GLU A 197 19.52 7.04 -16.77
N LYS A 198 19.51 7.59 -17.99
CA LYS A 198 18.36 7.49 -18.90
C LYS A 198 17.99 6.06 -19.29
N LYS A 199 18.97 5.15 -19.26
CA LYS A 199 18.79 3.72 -19.54
C LYS A 199 19.43 2.93 -18.41
N ILE A 200 18.62 2.45 -17.46
CA ILE A 200 19.05 1.55 -16.40
C ILE A 200 18.45 0.18 -16.66
N ASP A 201 19.27 -0.85 -16.57
CA ASP A 201 18.81 -2.22 -16.49
C ASP A 201 18.63 -2.63 -15.02
N PHE A 202 17.41 -2.43 -14.53
CA PHE A 202 17.07 -2.84 -13.16
C PHE A 202 17.20 -4.35 -12.96
N ILE A 203 17.03 -5.17 -14.01
CA ILE A 203 17.14 -6.63 -13.88
C ILE A 203 18.58 -7.01 -13.54
N GLU A 204 19.56 -6.41 -14.22
CA GLU A 204 20.98 -6.62 -13.94
C GLU A 204 21.35 -6.14 -12.53
N MET A 205 20.81 -4.98 -12.12
CA MET A 205 21.04 -4.46 -10.76
C MET A 205 20.47 -5.38 -9.68
N PHE A 206 19.25 -5.90 -9.86
CA PHE A 206 18.66 -6.86 -8.95
C PHE A 206 19.51 -8.12 -8.84
N LYS A 207 20.07 -8.61 -9.96
CA LYS A 207 20.98 -9.77 -9.97
C LYS A 207 22.24 -9.52 -9.15
N HIS A 208 22.87 -8.36 -9.30
CA HIS A 208 24.05 -8.00 -8.50
C HIS A 208 23.72 -7.87 -7.01
N ALA A 209 22.59 -7.25 -6.67
CA ALA A 209 22.17 -7.14 -5.28
C ALA A 209 21.91 -8.54 -4.65
N ASP A 210 21.36 -9.47 -5.43
CA ASP A 210 21.14 -10.86 -5.00
C ASP A 210 22.47 -11.61 -4.75
N GLU A 211 23.52 -11.35 -5.54
CA GLU A 211 24.87 -11.88 -5.30
C GLU A 211 25.41 -11.41 -3.93
N TYR A 212 25.27 -10.13 -3.59
CA TYR A 212 25.66 -9.61 -2.26
C TYR A 212 24.81 -10.20 -1.13
N LEU A 213 23.50 -10.31 -1.32
CA LEU A 213 22.60 -10.97 -0.37
C LEU A 213 23.01 -12.42 -0.08
N TYR A 214 23.35 -13.16 -1.15
CA TYR A 214 23.81 -14.55 -1.01
C TYR A 214 25.12 -14.68 -0.22
N GLU A 215 26.07 -13.77 -0.46
CA GLU A 215 27.34 -13.73 0.30
C GLU A 215 27.10 -13.40 1.79
N GLU A 216 26.18 -12.51 2.09
CA GLU A 216 25.79 -12.20 3.47
C GLU A 216 25.16 -13.41 4.16
N LYS A 217 24.20 -14.09 3.52
CA LYS A 217 23.59 -15.31 4.03
C LYS A 217 24.64 -16.38 4.35
N LYS A 218 25.65 -16.55 3.49
CA LYS A 218 26.75 -17.50 3.76
C LYS A 218 27.58 -17.14 5.00
N LYS A 219 27.89 -15.86 5.19
CA LYS A 219 28.64 -15.38 6.35
C LYS A 219 27.87 -15.65 7.64
N ARG A 220 26.58 -15.32 7.66
CA ARG A 220 25.71 -15.53 8.84
C ARG A 220 25.56 -17.00 9.21
N ARG A 221 25.32 -17.89 8.24
CA ARG A 221 25.25 -19.33 8.49
C ARG A 221 26.54 -19.89 9.16
N LYS A 222 27.71 -19.41 8.75
CA LYS A 222 29.00 -19.84 9.38
C LYS A 222 29.13 -19.35 10.81
N THR A 223 28.59 -18.18 11.14
CA THR A 223 28.64 -17.62 12.50
C THR A 223 27.71 -18.38 13.45
N VAL A 224 26.49 -18.72 13.00
CA VAL A 224 25.54 -19.53 13.79
C VAL A 224 26.13 -20.92 14.09
N CYS A 225 26.74 -21.60 13.12
CA CYS A 225 27.37 -22.90 13.34
C CYS A 225 28.54 -22.84 14.32
N ARG A 226 29.26 -21.71 14.42
CA ARG A 226 30.34 -21.56 15.43
C ARG A 226 29.80 -21.42 16.86
N ASN A 227 28.67 -20.72 17.03
CA ASN A 227 28.06 -20.51 18.34
C ASN A 227 27.38 -21.77 18.91
N VAL A 228 26.88 -22.68 18.06
CA VAL A 228 26.28 -23.96 18.50
C VAL A 228 27.34 -24.95 18.99
N ASN A 229 28.61 -24.84 18.56
CA ASN A 229 29.67 -25.71 19.01
C ASN A 229 30.29 -25.35 20.38
N PHE A 230 29.91 -24.23 21.00
CA PHE A 230 30.40 -23.83 22.33
C PHE A 230 29.48 -24.22 23.50
N GLU A 231 28.25 -24.68 23.25
CA GLU A 231 27.33 -25.10 24.33
C GLU A 231 27.31 -26.62 24.58
N ASN A 232 28.11 -27.41 23.84
CA ASN A 232 28.24 -28.86 24.03
C ASN A 232 29.68 -29.30 24.39
N SER A 233 30.43 -28.51 25.17
CA SER A 233 31.74 -28.88 25.68
C SER A 233 31.78 -28.85 27.21
#